data_40a577a47c2b8f30c8faaef1daeb6b74
#
_entry.id   40a577a47c2b8f30c8faaef1daeb6b74
#
_cell.length_a   1.000
_cell.length_b   1.000
_cell.length_c   1.000
_cell.angle_alpha   90.00
_cell.angle_beta   90.00
_cell.angle_gamma   90.00
#
_symmetry.space_group_name_H-M   'P 1'
#
loop_
_entity.id
_entity.type
_entity.pdbx_description
1 polymer ?
#
loop_
_entity_poly.entity_id
_entity_poly.type
_entity_poly.pdbx_seq_one_letter_code
_entity_poly.pdbx_strand_id
1 'polypeptide(L)'
;MLLDPLSNALSKIMNAERARKKEVVITPVSKLIIQSLEIMKREGYIKDFEILKEDKPKARVLLSGKINACGPIKPRYSVKNKELESWEKRFLPAAEMGILIMTTSKGLMTHKEAKDLGLGGKLLAYVY
;
A
#
# COMPACT_ATOMS: atom_id res chain seq x y z
N MET A 1 17.15 -12.61 -10.27
CA MET A 1 15.79 -12.09 -10.30
C MET A 1 15.31 -11.72 -8.91
N LEU A 2 14.91 -10.51 -8.75
CA LEU A 2 14.40 -10.07 -7.48
C LEU A 2 12.90 -10.29 -7.41
N LEU A 3 12.46 -10.90 -6.33
CA LEU A 3 11.04 -11.12 -6.09
C LEU A 3 10.64 -10.33 -4.85
N ASP A 4 9.93 -9.26 -5.06
CA ASP A 4 9.30 -8.50 -3.99
C ASP A 4 7.79 -8.62 -4.16
N PRO A 5 7.13 -9.48 -3.38
CA PRO A 5 5.69 -9.70 -3.54
C PRO A 5 4.85 -8.44 -3.42
N LEU A 6 5.22 -7.53 -2.53
CA LEU A 6 4.49 -6.27 -2.37
C LEU A 6 4.63 -5.39 -3.62
N SER A 7 5.85 -5.24 -4.15
CA SER A 7 6.08 -4.49 -5.38
C SER A 7 5.27 -5.05 -6.53
N ASN A 8 5.29 -6.38 -6.68
CA ASN A 8 4.55 -7.06 -7.74
C ASN A 8 3.05 -6.85 -7.60
N ALA A 9 2.53 -6.94 -6.39
CA ALA A 9 1.11 -6.70 -6.11
C ALA A 9 0.71 -5.28 -6.49
N LEU A 10 1.49 -4.29 -6.07
CA LEU A 10 1.20 -2.89 -6.37
C LEU A 10 1.30 -2.60 -7.86
N SER A 11 2.25 -3.20 -8.56
CA SER A 11 2.37 -3.07 -10.01
C SER A 11 1.15 -3.63 -10.73
N LYS A 12 0.67 -4.80 -10.31
CA LYS A 12 -0.53 -5.40 -10.89
C LYS A 12 -1.76 -4.53 -10.65
N ILE A 13 -1.91 -3.98 -9.46
CA ILE A 13 -3.01 -3.08 -9.12
C ILE A 13 -2.94 -1.83 -10.00
N MET A 14 -1.75 -1.23 -10.12
CA MET A 14 -1.58 -0.02 -10.94
C MET A 14 -1.89 -0.28 -12.41
N ASN A 15 -1.40 -1.38 -12.95
CA ASN A 15 -1.67 -1.74 -14.34
C ASN A 15 -3.16 -1.99 -14.59
N ALA A 16 -3.83 -2.63 -13.65
CA ALA A 16 -5.27 -2.89 -13.75
C ALA A 16 -6.07 -1.58 -13.68
N GLU A 17 -5.67 -0.65 -12.82
CA GLU A 17 -6.31 0.66 -12.74
C GLU A 17 -6.14 1.45 -14.05
N ARG A 18 -4.93 1.45 -14.62
CA ARG A 18 -4.67 2.11 -15.90
C ARG A 18 -5.47 1.52 -17.04
N ALA A 19 -5.70 0.20 -17.01
CA ALA A 19 -6.51 -0.50 -17.99
C ALA A 19 -8.01 -0.41 -17.71
N ARG A 20 -8.39 0.30 -16.65
CA ARG A 20 -9.79 0.49 -16.21
C ARG A 20 -10.50 -0.83 -15.92
N LYS A 21 -9.76 -1.81 -15.42
CA LYS A 21 -10.34 -3.08 -15.00
C LYS A 21 -11.06 -2.90 -13.67
N LYS A 22 -12.08 -3.73 -13.45
CA LYS A 22 -12.85 -3.68 -12.21
C LYS A 22 -12.25 -4.53 -11.11
N GLU A 23 -11.42 -5.50 -11.46
CA GLU A 23 -10.77 -6.37 -10.49
C GLU A 23 -9.44 -6.88 -11.00
N VAL A 24 -8.62 -7.35 -10.06
CA VAL A 24 -7.33 -7.94 -10.36
C VAL A 24 -7.04 -9.03 -9.35
N VAL A 25 -6.38 -10.10 -9.79
CA VAL A 25 -5.99 -11.20 -8.91
C VAL A 25 -4.49 -11.10 -8.66
N ILE A 26 -4.13 -11.14 -7.38
CA ILE A 26 -2.74 -11.04 -6.92
C ILE A 26 -2.29 -12.38 -6.34
N THR A 27 -1.14 -12.83 -6.78
CA THR A 27 -0.49 -14.02 -6.24
C THR A 27 1.04 -13.82 -6.32
N PRO A 28 1.84 -14.25 -5.36
CA PRO A 28 1.43 -14.87 -4.10
C PRO A 28 0.87 -13.85 -3.11
N VAL A 29 0.21 -14.34 -2.07
CA VAL A 29 -0.35 -13.51 -1.01
C VAL A 29 0.43 -13.74 0.27
N SER A 30 0.85 -12.66 0.93
CA SER A 30 1.52 -12.71 2.22
C SER A 30 0.73 -11.87 3.22
N LYS A 31 1.07 -12.02 4.49
CA LYS A 31 0.46 -11.23 5.56
C LYS A 31 0.65 -9.73 5.29
N LEU A 32 1.83 -9.34 4.82
CA LEU A 32 2.14 -7.96 4.50
C LEU A 32 1.21 -7.41 3.41
N ILE A 33 0.97 -8.20 2.37
CA ILE A 33 0.07 -7.81 1.29
C ILE A 33 -1.36 -7.67 1.80
N ILE A 34 -1.83 -8.63 2.60
CA ILE A 34 -3.18 -8.57 3.17
C ILE A 34 -3.36 -7.32 4.01
N GLN A 35 -2.42 -7.01 4.88
CA GLN A 35 -2.48 -5.81 5.72
C GLN A 35 -2.45 -4.53 4.89
N SER A 36 -1.66 -4.50 3.83
CA SER A 36 -1.61 -3.36 2.92
C SER A 36 -2.94 -3.15 2.21
N LEU A 37 -3.58 -4.25 1.76
CA LEU A 37 -4.89 -4.19 1.12
C LEU A 37 -5.96 -3.70 2.09
N GLU A 38 -5.91 -4.12 3.34
CA GLU A 38 -6.83 -3.65 4.38
C GLU A 38 -6.73 -2.14 4.57
N ILE A 39 -5.51 -1.62 4.59
CA ILE A 39 -5.27 -0.18 4.70
C ILE A 39 -5.83 0.55 3.48
N MET A 40 -5.56 0.04 2.28
CA MET A 40 -6.05 0.65 1.04
C MET A 40 -7.57 0.66 0.99
N LYS A 41 -8.21 -0.42 1.45
CA LYS A 41 -9.66 -0.50 1.53
C LYS A 41 -10.23 0.51 2.51
N ARG A 42 -9.65 0.57 3.71
CA ARG A 42 -10.08 1.49 4.75
C ARG A 42 -9.96 2.94 4.31
N GLU A 43 -8.91 3.27 3.57
CA GLU A 43 -8.68 4.63 3.08
C GLU A 43 -9.41 4.94 1.77
N GLY A 44 -10.17 3.98 1.25
CA GLY A 44 -11.04 4.21 0.10
C GLY A 44 -10.38 4.06 -1.26
N TYR A 45 -9.17 3.52 -1.34
CA TYR A 45 -8.46 3.37 -2.61
C TYR A 45 -8.89 2.13 -3.38
N ILE A 46 -9.32 1.08 -2.69
CA ILE A 46 -9.91 -0.08 -3.33
C ILE A 46 -11.30 -0.30 -2.74
N LYS A 47 -12.17 -0.94 -3.52
CA LYS A 47 -13.54 -1.19 -3.09
C LYS A 47 -13.60 -2.29 -2.03
N ASP A 48 -12.93 -3.40 -2.30
CA ASP A 48 -12.89 -4.55 -1.40
C ASP A 48 -11.83 -5.53 -1.90
N PHE A 49 -11.58 -6.57 -1.13
CA PHE A 49 -10.75 -7.68 -1.56
C PHE A 49 -11.18 -8.94 -0.82
N GLU A 50 -10.89 -10.09 -1.44
CA GLU A 50 -11.14 -11.37 -0.80
C GLU A 50 -9.95 -12.30 -1.02
N ILE A 51 -9.73 -13.20 -0.07
CA ILE A 51 -8.65 -14.17 -0.17
C ILE A 51 -9.24 -15.48 -0.65
N LEU A 52 -8.78 -15.95 -1.79
CA LEU A 52 -9.20 -17.22 -2.36
C LEU A 52 -8.25 -18.30 -1.87
N LYS A 53 -8.79 -19.21 -1.07
CA LYS A 53 -8.00 -20.32 -0.49
C LYS A 53 -8.00 -21.51 -1.44
N GLU A 54 -7.11 -21.47 -2.42
CA GLU A 54 -6.85 -22.59 -3.31
C GLU A 54 -5.48 -23.17 -2.94
N ASP A 55 -4.92 -24.01 -3.81
CA ASP A 55 -3.58 -24.59 -3.59
C ASP A 55 -2.56 -23.51 -3.23
N LYS A 56 -2.63 -22.38 -3.95
CA LYS A 56 -1.84 -21.19 -3.64
C LYS A 56 -2.81 -20.06 -3.33
N PRO A 57 -2.74 -19.49 -2.12
CA PRO A 57 -3.63 -18.38 -1.78
C PRO A 57 -3.49 -17.22 -2.78
N LYS A 58 -4.62 -16.69 -3.19
CA LYS A 58 -4.71 -15.55 -4.11
C LYS A 58 -5.60 -14.49 -3.49
N ALA A 59 -5.35 -13.24 -3.82
CA ALA A 59 -6.21 -12.14 -3.43
C ALA A 59 -6.90 -11.59 -4.65
N ARG A 60 -8.22 -11.56 -4.63
CA ARG A 60 -9.01 -10.90 -5.66
C ARG A 60 -9.35 -9.51 -5.16
N VAL A 61 -8.81 -8.50 -5.81
CA VAL A 61 -8.98 -7.10 -5.40
C VAL A 61 -9.98 -6.42 -6.30
N LEU A 62 -11.01 -5.84 -5.70
CA LEU A 62 -12.04 -5.10 -6.44
C LEU A 62 -11.65 -3.63 -6.46
N LEU A 63 -11.49 -3.09 -7.66
CA LEU A 63 -11.02 -1.73 -7.86
C LEU A 63 -12.17 -0.75 -7.96
N SER A 64 -11.96 0.47 -7.47
CA SER A 64 -12.97 1.53 -7.49
C SER A 64 -12.61 2.69 -8.42
N GLY A 65 -11.49 2.60 -9.12
CA GLY A 65 -11.03 3.65 -10.01
C GLY A 65 -10.45 4.87 -9.29
N LYS A 66 -10.15 4.75 -8.02
CA LYS A 66 -9.68 5.88 -7.21
C LYS A 66 -8.17 5.99 -7.05
N ILE A 67 -7.42 5.00 -7.54
CA ILE A 67 -5.97 5.05 -7.46
C ILE A 67 -5.42 5.80 -8.67
N ASN A 68 -4.73 6.89 -8.42
CA ASN A 68 -4.02 7.62 -9.47
C ASN A 68 -2.63 7.04 -9.68
N ALA A 69 -1.95 6.73 -8.58
CA ALA A 69 -0.66 6.06 -8.61
C ALA A 69 -0.44 5.30 -7.32
N CYS A 70 0.22 4.17 -7.41
CA CYS A 70 0.70 3.44 -6.25
C CYS A 70 1.97 2.69 -6.63
N GLY A 71 2.82 2.47 -5.65
CA GLY A 71 4.06 1.75 -5.89
C GLY A 71 4.82 1.51 -4.60
N PRO A 72 5.87 0.70 -4.68
CA PRO A 72 6.71 0.46 -3.53
C PRO A 72 7.67 1.62 -3.29
N ILE A 73 8.08 1.79 -2.04
CA ILE A 73 9.15 2.72 -1.70
C ILE A 73 10.40 1.88 -1.48
N LYS A 74 11.40 2.08 -2.31
CA LYS A 74 12.67 1.36 -2.24
C LYS A 74 13.84 2.34 -2.26
N PRO A 75 14.84 2.13 -1.40
CA PRO A 75 14.82 1.15 -0.30
C PRO A 75 13.75 1.47 0.73
N ARG A 76 13.49 0.53 1.64
CA ARG A 76 12.53 0.74 2.71
C ARG A 76 13.16 1.61 3.79
N TYR A 77 13.13 2.91 3.57
CA TYR A 77 13.76 3.88 4.46
C TYR A 77 13.22 3.81 5.87
N SER A 78 14.13 3.85 6.86
CA SER A 78 13.76 4.04 8.24
C SER A 78 13.56 5.53 8.48
N VAL A 79 12.41 5.90 9.02
CA VAL A 79 12.06 7.30 9.24
C VAL A 79 11.62 7.55 10.66
N LYS A 80 11.98 8.72 11.17
CA LYS A 80 11.53 9.16 12.49
C LYS A 80 10.21 9.90 12.34
N ASN A 81 9.43 9.91 13.41
CA ASN A 81 8.14 10.60 13.40
C ASN A 81 8.23 12.03 12.90
N LYS A 82 9.21 12.78 13.35
CA LYS A 82 9.40 14.19 12.96
C LYS A 82 9.79 14.37 11.49
N GLU A 83 10.22 13.30 10.82
CA GLU A 83 10.63 13.33 9.42
C GLU A 83 9.48 13.01 8.45
N LEU A 84 8.36 12.53 8.97
CA LEU A 84 7.26 12.05 8.13
C LEU A 84 6.73 13.09 7.15
N GLU A 85 6.65 14.34 7.57
CA GLU A 85 6.19 15.41 6.69
C GLU A 85 7.10 15.60 5.48
N SER A 86 8.40 15.51 5.69
CA SER A 86 9.40 15.56 4.61
C SER A 86 9.22 14.43 3.61
N TRP A 87 9.01 13.21 4.10
CA TRP A 87 8.82 12.05 3.25
C TRP A 87 7.49 12.09 2.50
N GLU A 88 6.45 12.63 3.15
CA GLU A 88 5.16 12.86 2.53
C GLU A 88 5.33 13.74 1.27
N LYS A 89 6.09 14.80 1.36
CA LYS A 89 6.34 15.71 0.24
C LYS A 89 7.11 15.04 -0.91
N ARG A 90 7.93 14.05 -0.60
CA ARG A 90 8.71 13.34 -1.62
C ARG A 90 7.89 12.38 -2.47
N PHE A 91 6.91 11.73 -1.90
CA PHE A 91 6.17 10.66 -2.55
C PHE A 91 4.72 11.00 -2.89
N LEU A 92 4.14 11.98 -2.22
CA LEU A 92 2.76 12.35 -2.43
C LEU A 92 2.66 13.71 -3.14
N PRO A 93 1.64 13.89 -4.00
CA PRO A 93 1.53 15.10 -4.81
C PRO A 93 1.19 16.36 -4.01
N ALA A 94 0.52 16.22 -2.88
CA ALA A 94 0.14 17.36 -2.04
C ALA A 94 -0.11 16.91 -0.61
N ALA A 95 -0.11 17.86 0.31
CA ALA A 95 -0.47 17.59 1.69
C ALA A 95 -1.90 17.03 1.74
N GLU A 96 -2.10 16.04 2.58
CA GLU A 96 -3.39 15.38 2.76
C GLU A 96 -3.93 14.63 1.54
N MET A 97 -3.14 14.53 0.48
CA MET A 97 -3.51 13.78 -0.71
C MET A 97 -2.69 12.50 -0.79
N GLY A 98 -3.33 11.37 -0.50
CA GLY A 98 -2.67 10.08 -0.54
C GLY A 98 -2.15 9.62 0.80
N ILE A 99 -1.58 8.42 0.80
CA ILE A 99 -1.05 7.81 2.01
C ILE A 99 0.32 7.19 1.74
N LEU A 100 1.13 7.13 2.80
CA LEU A 100 2.32 6.30 2.84
C LEU A 100 2.00 5.13 3.76
N ILE A 101 2.19 3.91 3.27
CA ILE A 101 2.01 2.72 4.09
C ILE A 101 3.35 2.42 4.72
N MET A 102 3.36 2.28 6.04
CA MET A 102 4.59 2.03 6.77
C MET A 102 4.41 0.99 7.86
N THR A 103 5.49 0.38 8.26
CA THR A 103 5.50 -0.55 9.39
C THR A 103 6.12 0.14 10.60
N THR A 104 5.48 -0.03 11.75
CA THR A 104 5.92 0.55 13.02
C THR A 104 6.00 -0.55 14.07
N SER A 105 6.44 -0.19 15.27
CA SER A 105 6.44 -1.12 16.41
C SER A 105 5.03 -1.63 16.76
N LYS A 106 3.99 -0.92 16.33
CA LYS A 106 2.60 -1.30 16.57
C LYS A 106 1.92 -1.89 15.33
N GLY A 107 2.69 -2.20 14.27
CA GLY A 107 2.19 -2.84 13.07
C GLY A 107 2.14 -1.92 11.87
N LEU A 108 1.47 -2.36 10.83
CA LEU A 108 1.29 -1.58 9.62
C LEU A 108 0.25 -0.50 9.83
N MET A 109 0.55 0.68 9.32
CA MET A 109 -0.37 1.82 9.40
C MET A 109 -0.03 2.86 8.34
N THR A 110 -0.86 3.88 8.22
CA THR A 110 -0.56 5.01 7.36
C THR A 110 0.39 5.95 8.09
N HIS A 111 1.06 6.81 7.32
CA HIS A 111 1.93 7.83 7.90
C HIS A 111 1.16 8.79 8.81
N LYS A 112 -0.12 9.03 8.51
CA LYS A 112 -0.96 9.91 9.33
C LYS A 112 -1.23 9.30 10.70
N GLU A 113 -1.52 8.00 10.74
CA GLU A 113 -1.71 7.28 12.00
C GLU A 113 -0.42 7.25 12.82
N ALA A 114 0.71 6.99 12.16
CA ALA A 114 2.00 6.98 12.83
C ALA A 114 2.33 8.34 13.42
N LYS A 115 2.03 9.41 12.69
CA LYS A 115 2.23 10.77 13.14
C LYS A 115 1.41 11.07 14.40
N ASP A 116 0.15 10.68 14.39
CA ASP A 116 -0.75 10.88 15.53
C ASP A 116 -0.32 10.10 16.77
N LEU A 117 0.25 8.91 16.57
CA LEU A 117 0.72 8.06 17.65
C LEU A 117 2.16 8.39 18.09
N GLY A 118 2.82 9.31 17.41
CA GLY A 118 4.20 9.65 17.72
C GLY A 118 5.21 8.58 17.34
N LEU A 119 4.90 7.74 16.35
CA LEU A 119 5.73 6.61 15.96
C LEU A 119 6.53 6.90 14.69
N GLY A 120 7.73 6.34 14.63
CA GLY A 120 8.48 6.21 13.39
C GLY A 120 8.46 4.77 12.93
N GLY A 121 9.12 4.46 11.83
CA GLY A 121 9.18 3.11 11.30
C GLY A 121 9.81 3.07 9.93
N LYS A 122 9.43 2.07 9.13
CA LYS A 122 9.94 1.90 7.77
C LYS A 122 8.83 2.13 6.75
N LEU A 123 9.16 2.90 5.72
CA LEU A 123 8.22 3.13 4.62
C LEU A 123 8.18 1.91 3.72
N LEU A 124 7.00 1.54 3.27
CA LEU A 124 6.78 0.38 2.41
C LEU A 124 6.25 0.76 1.03
N ALA A 125 5.27 1.64 0.99
CA ALA A 125 4.56 1.97 -0.25
C ALA A 125 3.90 3.34 -0.18
N TYR A 126 3.55 3.84 -1.35
CA TYR A 126 2.74 5.06 -1.46
C TYR A 126 1.51 4.76 -2.31
N VAL A 127 0.43 5.45 -2.02
CA VAL A 127 -0.83 5.36 -2.78
C VAL A 127 -1.47 6.74 -2.82
N TYR A 128 -1.85 7.17 -3.99
CA TYR A 128 -2.65 8.39 -4.11
C TYR A 128 -3.54 8.38 -5.34
#